data_561b11d530a1350be40dd05902f64f67
#
_entry.id   561b11d530a1350be40dd05902f64f67
#
_cell.length_a   1.000
_cell.length_b   1.000
_cell.length_c   1.000
_cell.angle_alpha   90.00
_cell.angle_beta   90.00
_cell.angle_gamma   90.00
#
_symmetry.space_group_name_H-M   'P 1'
#
loop_
_entity.id
_entity.type
_entity.pdbx_description
1 polymer ?
#
loop_
_entity_poly.entity_id
_entity_poly.type
_entity_poly.pdbx_seq_one_letter_code
_entity_poly.pdbx_strand_id
1 'polypeptide(L)'
;MEKGTFHIKTGFAEMFKGGVIMDVTTPEQAVIAEEAGAVAVMALERVPADIRAQGGVARMSDPKIIKEIMAAVSIPVMAKVRIGHFVEAMILEAIGVDFIDESEVLTPADEEHHIDKWKFKVPFVCGARNLGEALRRIAEGAAMIRTKGEAGTGNVVEAVRHARTMWKEIRYVQSLREDELMAYAKEIGAPFELVKWVHDHGRLPVVNFAAGGI
;
A
#
# COMPACT_ATOMS: atom_id res chain seq x y z
N MET A 1 -4.16 -8.47 24.03
CA MET A 1 -3.41 -7.60 23.11
C MET A 1 -4.40 -6.58 22.54
N GLU A 2 -4.09 -5.29 22.59
CA GLU A 2 -4.99 -4.25 22.10
C GLU A 2 -5.09 -4.30 20.57
N LYS A 3 -6.32 -4.39 20.02
CA LYS A 3 -6.53 -4.46 18.56
C LYS A 3 -6.15 -3.14 17.89
N GLY A 4 -5.50 -3.21 16.74
CA GLY A 4 -5.16 -2.05 15.91
C GLY A 4 -3.87 -1.33 16.29
N THR A 5 -3.02 -1.90 17.16
CA THR A 5 -1.67 -1.36 17.39
C THR A 5 -0.80 -1.50 16.13
N PHE A 6 0.18 -0.61 15.97
CA PHE A 6 1.08 -0.66 14.79
C PHE A 6 1.79 -2.02 14.68
N HIS A 7 2.20 -2.60 15.80
CA HIS A 7 2.81 -3.93 15.83
C HIS A 7 1.90 -5.03 15.28
N ILE A 8 0.60 -5.01 15.62
CA ILE A 8 -0.37 -5.97 15.08
C ILE A 8 -0.58 -5.74 13.59
N LYS A 9 -0.72 -4.48 13.16
CA LYS A 9 -0.91 -4.11 11.75
C LYS A 9 0.26 -4.56 10.88
N THR A 10 1.49 -4.30 11.31
CA THR A 10 2.70 -4.73 10.61
C THR A 10 2.90 -6.24 10.65
N GLY A 11 2.58 -6.88 11.78
CA GLY A 11 2.59 -8.34 11.92
C GLY A 11 1.62 -9.02 10.95
N PHE A 12 0.45 -8.43 10.72
CA PHE A 12 -0.50 -8.93 9.72
C PHE A 12 0.10 -8.79 8.29
N ALA A 13 0.73 -7.67 7.97
CA ALA A 13 1.39 -7.48 6.67
C ALA A 13 2.51 -8.50 6.43
N GLU A 14 3.26 -8.90 7.45
CA GLU A 14 4.32 -9.93 7.35
C GLU A 14 3.79 -11.29 6.90
N MET A 15 2.52 -11.61 7.14
CA MET A 15 1.89 -12.86 6.70
C MET A 15 1.76 -12.96 5.17
N PHE A 16 1.78 -11.84 4.46
CA PHE A 16 1.70 -11.81 2.98
C PHE A 16 3.05 -12.01 2.30
N LYS A 17 4.14 -11.98 3.04
CA LYS A 17 5.50 -12.00 2.52
C LYS A 17 5.79 -13.26 1.72
N GLY A 18 6.30 -13.09 0.49
CA GLY A 18 6.54 -14.20 -0.44
C GLY A 18 5.30 -14.70 -1.18
N GLY A 19 4.13 -14.11 -0.92
CA GLY A 19 2.89 -14.43 -1.60
C GLY A 19 2.51 -13.42 -2.68
N VAL A 20 1.37 -13.68 -3.33
CA VAL A 20 0.78 -12.84 -4.36
C VAL A 20 -0.54 -12.26 -3.86
N ILE A 21 -0.74 -10.96 -4.06
CA ILE A 21 -2.00 -10.26 -3.84
C ILE A 21 -2.60 -9.99 -5.21
N MET A 22 -3.82 -10.50 -5.47
CA MET A 22 -4.47 -10.39 -6.78
C MET A 22 -5.55 -9.32 -6.80
N ASP A 23 -5.49 -8.45 -7.80
CA ASP A 23 -6.60 -7.53 -8.12
C ASP A 23 -7.77 -8.33 -8.72
N VAL A 24 -8.97 -8.18 -8.17
CA VAL A 24 -10.19 -8.88 -8.62
C VAL A 24 -11.37 -7.91 -8.69
N THR A 25 -12.28 -8.13 -9.67
CA THR A 25 -13.45 -7.28 -9.87
C THR A 25 -14.76 -8.01 -9.65
N THR A 26 -14.74 -9.33 -9.47
CA THR A 26 -15.93 -10.15 -9.19
C THR A 26 -15.64 -11.20 -8.12
N PRO A 27 -16.69 -11.72 -7.46
CA PRO A 27 -16.55 -12.86 -6.53
C PRO A 27 -15.92 -14.10 -7.16
N GLU A 28 -16.25 -14.40 -8.42
CA GLU A 28 -15.73 -15.55 -9.17
C GLU A 28 -14.21 -15.42 -9.39
N GLN A 29 -13.75 -14.22 -9.74
CA GLN A 29 -12.30 -13.96 -9.87
C GLN A 29 -11.57 -14.11 -8.53
N ALA A 30 -12.21 -13.70 -7.43
CA ALA A 30 -11.64 -13.85 -6.10
C ALA A 30 -11.47 -15.33 -5.72
N VAL A 31 -12.47 -16.15 -6.01
CA VAL A 31 -12.39 -17.62 -5.79
C VAL A 31 -11.26 -18.23 -6.63
N ILE A 32 -11.15 -17.88 -7.91
CA ILE A 32 -10.06 -18.35 -8.80
C ILE A 32 -8.69 -17.93 -8.23
N ALA A 33 -8.56 -16.69 -7.74
CA ALA A 33 -7.32 -16.21 -7.15
C ALA A 33 -6.95 -17.01 -5.88
N GLU A 34 -7.92 -17.28 -5.00
CA GLU A 34 -7.73 -18.08 -3.79
C GLU A 34 -7.32 -19.53 -4.13
N GLU A 35 -8.02 -20.16 -5.05
CA GLU A 35 -7.70 -21.52 -5.53
C GLU A 35 -6.31 -21.60 -6.19
N ALA A 36 -5.85 -20.54 -6.85
CA ALA A 36 -4.53 -20.42 -7.42
C ALA A 36 -3.43 -20.16 -6.38
N GLY A 37 -3.78 -19.94 -5.11
CA GLY A 37 -2.85 -19.75 -4.00
C GLY A 37 -2.49 -18.30 -3.70
N ALA A 38 -3.31 -17.34 -4.11
CA ALA A 38 -3.16 -15.96 -3.67
C ALA A 38 -3.29 -15.86 -2.14
N VAL A 39 -2.47 -15.01 -1.52
CA VAL A 39 -2.50 -14.81 -0.06
C VAL A 39 -3.48 -13.72 0.37
N ALA A 40 -3.94 -12.90 -0.56
CA ALA A 40 -4.98 -11.90 -0.39
C ALA A 40 -5.52 -11.47 -1.76
N VAL A 41 -6.68 -10.83 -1.77
CA VAL A 41 -7.24 -10.18 -2.97
C VAL A 41 -7.46 -8.69 -2.71
N MET A 42 -7.34 -7.88 -3.76
CA MET A 42 -7.70 -6.47 -3.78
C MET A 42 -9.02 -6.33 -4.53
N ALA A 43 -10.08 -5.99 -3.80
CA ALA A 43 -11.41 -5.81 -4.38
C ALA A 43 -11.50 -4.49 -5.14
N LEU A 44 -11.76 -4.55 -6.43
CA LEU A 44 -11.91 -3.43 -7.34
C LEU A 44 -13.27 -3.48 -8.04
N GLU A 45 -13.78 -2.32 -8.44
CA GLU A 45 -14.91 -2.23 -9.37
C GLU A 45 -14.41 -2.19 -10.82
N ARG A 46 -13.27 -1.56 -11.04
CA ARG A 46 -12.59 -1.43 -12.33
C ARG A 46 -11.08 -1.55 -12.14
N VAL A 47 -10.43 -2.19 -13.09
CA VAL A 47 -8.96 -2.24 -13.07
C VAL A 47 -8.36 -0.87 -13.39
N PRO A 48 -7.15 -0.54 -12.90
CA PRO A 48 -6.56 0.79 -13.09
C PRO A 48 -6.40 1.22 -14.55
N ALA A 49 -6.19 0.29 -15.48
CA ALA A 49 -6.12 0.58 -16.90
C ALA A 49 -7.46 1.11 -17.46
N ASP A 50 -8.58 0.51 -17.05
CA ASP A 50 -9.92 0.92 -17.47
C ASP A 50 -10.28 2.29 -16.89
N ILE A 51 -9.89 2.57 -15.65
CA ILE A 51 -10.05 3.89 -15.02
C ILE A 51 -9.36 4.97 -15.86
N ARG A 52 -8.12 4.73 -16.29
CA ARG A 52 -7.37 5.67 -17.14
C ARG A 52 -8.01 5.85 -18.52
N ALA A 53 -8.48 4.77 -19.12
CA ALA A 53 -9.10 4.82 -20.46
C ALA A 53 -10.44 5.54 -20.48
N GLN A 54 -11.25 5.39 -19.43
CA GLN A 54 -12.58 5.99 -19.33
C GLN A 54 -12.56 7.45 -18.85
N GLY A 55 -11.50 7.86 -18.15
CA GLY A 55 -11.40 9.19 -17.54
C GLY A 55 -12.43 9.43 -16.43
N GLY A 56 -12.58 10.70 -16.04
CA GLY A 56 -13.52 11.10 -14.98
C GLY A 56 -12.95 10.87 -13.57
N VAL A 57 -13.83 10.95 -12.57
CA VAL A 57 -13.47 10.78 -11.15
C VAL A 57 -13.55 9.30 -10.77
N ALA A 58 -12.41 8.71 -10.45
CA ALA A 58 -12.32 7.35 -9.91
C ALA A 58 -12.43 7.39 -8.39
N ARG A 59 -13.39 6.68 -7.83
CA ARG A 59 -13.69 6.61 -6.38
C ARG A 59 -13.47 5.20 -5.84
N MET A 60 -13.64 5.06 -4.54
CA MET A 60 -13.79 3.77 -3.87
C MET A 60 -14.84 2.91 -4.58
N SER A 61 -14.58 1.61 -4.69
CA SER A 61 -15.54 0.64 -5.25
C SER A 61 -16.83 0.58 -4.43
N ASP A 62 -17.93 0.18 -5.08
CA ASP A 62 -19.22 0.02 -4.41
C ASP A 62 -19.08 -0.95 -3.21
N PRO A 63 -19.52 -0.56 -2.01
CA PRO A 63 -19.54 -1.42 -0.84
C PRO A 63 -20.22 -2.77 -1.05
N LYS A 64 -21.18 -2.87 -1.96
CA LYS A 64 -21.87 -4.12 -2.29
C LYS A 64 -20.89 -5.11 -2.93
N ILE A 65 -20.14 -4.68 -3.94
CA ILE A 65 -19.13 -5.52 -4.62
C ILE A 65 -18.08 -6.00 -3.64
N ILE A 66 -17.58 -5.10 -2.77
CA ILE A 66 -16.59 -5.44 -1.76
C ILE A 66 -17.12 -6.53 -0.83
N LYS A 67 -18.34 -6.39 -0.33
CA LYS A 67 -18.99 -7.38 0.55
C LYS A 67 -19.24 -8.72 -0.15
N GLU A 68 -19.62 -8.72 -1.41
CA GLU A 68 -19.80 -9.93 -2.21
C GLU A 68 -18.46 -10.69 -2.37
N ILE A 69 -17.37 -9.98 -2.65
CA ILE A 69 -16.03 -10.56 -2.71
C ILE A 69 -15.62 -11.10 -1.33
N MET A 70 -15.81 -10.33 -0.25
CA MET A 70 -15.50 -10.78 1.11
C MET A 70 -16.27 -12.05 1.50
N ALA A 71 -17.50 -12.21 1.03
CA ALA A 71 -18.31 -13.39 1.31
C ALA A 71 -17.90 -14.62 0.49
N ALA A 72 -17.17 -14.44 -0.61
CA ALA A 72 -16.79 -15.51 -1.54
C ALA A 72 -15.48 -16.20 -1.20
N VAL A 73 -14.58 -15.57 -0.45
CA VAL A 73 -13.24 -16.08 -0.15
C VAL A 73 -12.95 -16.13 1.35
N SER A 74 -11.99 -16.95 1.74
CA SER A 74 -11.50 -17.05 3.13
C SER A 74 -10.20 -16.27 3.35
N ILE A 75 -9.49 -15.91 2.29
CA ILE A 75 -8.27 -15.11 2.36
C ILE A 75 -8.59 -13.63 2.58
N PRO A 76 -7.66 -12.84 3.13
CA PRO A 76 -7.85 -11.41 3.37
C PRO A 76 -8.28 -10.63 2.13
N VAL A 77 -9.21 -9.69 2.33
CA VAL A 77 -9.71 -8.78 1.30
C VAL A 77 -9.28 -7.36 1.58
N MET A 78 -8.62 -6.74 0.61
CA MET A 78 -8.21 -5.35 0.61
C MET A 78 -9.13 -4.51 -0.27
N ALA A 79 -9.25 -3.22 0.01
CA ALA A 79 -9.96 -2.29 -0.86
C ALA A 79 -9.28 -0.92 -0.91
N LYS A 80 -9.51 -0.16 -1.99
CA LYS A 80 -8.85 1.12 -2.24
C LYS A 80 -9.71 2.30 -1.82
N VAL A 81 -9.04 3.32 -1.28
CA VAL A 81 -9.61 4.65 -1.03
C VAL A 81 -8.79 5.71 -1.75
N ARG A 82 -9.40 6.85 -2.03
CA ARG A 82 -8.73 8.01 -2.59
C ARG A 82 -7.76 8.62 -1.58
N ILE A 83 -6.65 9.16 -2.06
CA ILE A 83 -5.70 9.89 -1.21
C ILE A 83 -6.42 11.01 -0.46
N GLY A 84 -6.26 11.05 0.87
CA GLY A 84 -6.84 12.06 1.76
C GLY A 84 -8.32 11.84 2.10
N HIS A 85 -9.01 10.85 1.52
CA HIS A 85 -10.43 10.64 1.73
C HIS A 85 -10.73 9.77 2.95
N PHE A 86 -10.61 10.35 4.15
CA PHE A 86 -10.80 9.62 5.41
C PHE A 86 -12.21 9.02 5.57
N VAL A 87 -13.25 9.61 4.95
CA VAL A 87 -14.62 9.07 5.03
C VAL A 87 -14.73 7.74 4.26
N GLU A 88 -14.11 7.62 3.08
CA GLU A 88 -14.03 6.32 2.38
C GLU A 88 -13.33 5.27 3.25
N ALA A 89 -12.24 5.64 3.94
CA ALA A 89 -11.56 4.74 4.86
C ALA A 89 -12.43 4.32 6.05
N MET A 90 -13.21 5.24 6.62
CA MET A 90 -14.18 4.92 7.69
C MET A 90 -15.25 3.93 7.21
N ILE A 91 -15.73 4.08 5.97
CA ILE A 91 -16.69 3.15 5.37
C ILE A 91 -16.06 1.76 5.23
N LEU A 92 -14.84 1.66 4.71
CA LEU A 92 -14.15 0.38 4.55
C LEU A 92 -13.84 -0.30 5.90
N GLU A 93 -13.42 0.47 6.89
CA GLU A 93 -13.21 -0.06 8.24
C GLU A 93 -14.54 -0.58 8.84
N ALA A 94 -15.65 0.13 8.64
CA ALA A 94 -16.98 -0.30 9.10
C ALA A 94 -17.50 -1.55 8.36
N ILE A 95 -17.14 -1.73 7.09
CA ILE A 95 -17.43 -2.94 6.31
C ILE A 95 -16.64 -4.12 6.84
N GLY A 96 -15.45 -3.87 7.40
CA GLY A 96 -14.57 -4.90 7.96
C GLY A 96 -13.55 -5.47 6.97
N VAL A 97 -13.11 -4.67 5.97
CA VAL A 97 -11.99 -5.09 5.11
C VAL A 97 -10.71 -5.30 5.93
N ASP A 98 -9.86 -6.20 5.48
CA ASP A 98 -8.64 -6.58 6.20
C ASP A 98 -7.51 -5.57 6.04
N PHE A 99 -7.44 -4.88 4.88
CA PHE A 99 -6.48 -3.81 4.59
C PHE A 99 -7.15 -2.71 3.74
N ILE A 100 -6.68 -1.49 3.90
CA ILE A 100 -7.05 -0.35 3.05
C ILE A 100 -5.82 0.10 2.25
N ASP A 101 -5.96 0.22 0.93
CA ASP A 101 -4.96 0.83 0.06
C ASP A 101 -5.36 2.30 -0.20
N GLU A 102 -4.64 3.23 0.40
CA GLU A 102 -4.75 4.65 0.06
C GLU A 102 -3.98 4.88 -1.24
N SER A 103 -4.73 4.94 -2.35
CA SER A 103 -4.19 4.64 -3.67
C SER A 103 -4.18 5.84 -4.62
N GLU A 104 -3.03 6.03 -5.25
CA GLU A 104 -2.82 7.00 -6.33
C GLU A 104 -3.52 6.64 -7.65
N VAL A 105 -4.03 5.41 -7.81
CA VAL A 105 -4.79 5.02 -9.01
C VAL A 105 -6.21 5.59 -9.02
N LEU A 106 -6.72 5.98 -7.85
CA LEU A 106 -7.97 6.72 -7.72
C LEU A 106 -7.71 8.22 -7.80
N THR A 107 -8.76 9.00 -8.10
CA THR A 107 -8.65 10.46 -8.12
C THR A 107 -8.40 10.99 -6.71
N PRO A 108 -7.31 11.72 -6.45
CA PRO A 108 -7.04 12.29 -5.13
C PRO A 108 -8.22 13.15 -4.64
N ALA A 109 -8.53 13.05 -3.36
CA ALA A 109 -9.51 13.93 -2.70
C ALA A 109 -8.84 15.11 -1.98
N ASP A 110 -7.55 14.96 -1.64
CA ASP A 110 -6.72 16.00 -1.06
C ASP A 110 -5.35 15.97 -1.74
N GLU A 111 -4.86 17.14 -2.20
CA GLU A 111 -3.57 17.26 -2.88
C GLU A 111 -2.41 17.38 -1.90
N GLU A 112 -2.67 17.80 -0.66
CA GLU A 112 -1.65 18.06 0.34
C GLU A 112 -1.56 16.96 1.40
N HIS A 113 -2.71 16.40 1.81
CA HIS A 113 -2.78 15.51 2.97
C HIS A 113 -3.16 14.09 2.59
N HIS A 114 -2.40 13.15 3.12
CA HIS A 114 -2.79 11.74 3.20
C HIS A 114 -3.62 11.49 4.48
N ILE A 115 -4.34 10.38 4.50
CA ILE A 115 -5.12 9.97 5.67
C ILE A 115 -4.20 9.75 6.87
N ASP A 116 -4.58 10.25 8.05
CA ASP A 116 -3.95 9.92 9.33
C ASP A 116 -4.33 8.49 9.74
N LYS A 117 -3.49 7.53 9.39
CA LYS A 117 -3.72 6.09 9.55
C LYS A 117 -3.60 5.61 10.99
N TRP A 118 -3.05 6.45 11.86
CA TRP A 118 -2.99 6.17 13.29
C TRP A 118 -4.38 6.15 13.96
N LYS A 119 -5.35 6.84 13.35
CA LYS A 119 -6.75 6.89 13.83
C LYS A 119 -7.57 5.65 13.51
N PHE A 120 -7.07 4.75 12.69
CA PHE A 120 -7.77 3.55 12.24
C PHE A 120 -7.23 2.29 12.93
N LYS A 121 -8.09 1.30 13.12
CA LYS A 121 -7.70 -0.03 13.59
C LYS A 121 -7.25 -0.93 12.44
N VAL A 122 -7.85 -0.75 11.27
CA VAL A 122 -7.48 -1.45 10.03
C VAL A 122 -6.10 -1.00 9.55
N PRO A 123 -5.22 -1.92 9.12
CA PRO A 123 -3.94 -1.57 8.52
C PRO A 123 -4.09 -0.97 7.14
N PHE A 124 -3.13 -0.09 6.80
CA PHE A 124 -3.05 0.54 5.48
C PHE A 124 -1.81 0.10 4.70
N VAL A 125 -1.98 -0.04 3.39
CA VAL A 125 -0.90 -0.09 2.41
C VAL A 125 -0.89 1.18 1.59
N CYS A 126 0.29 1.67 1.22
CA CYS A 126 0.47 2.83 0.35
C CYS A 126 1.52 2.58 -0.71
N GLY A 127 1.37 3.22 -1.86
CA GLY A 127 2.37 3.22 -2.92
C GLY A 127 3.54 4.16 -2.63
N ALA A 128 4.74 3.76 -3.05
CA ALA A 128 5.93 4.61 -3.03
C ALA A 128 6.83 4.33 -4.24
N ARG A 129 7.52 5.36 -4.74
CA ARG A 129 8.48 5.27 -5.83
C ARG A 129 9.93 5.27 -5.34
N ASN A 130 10.15 5.76 -4.13
CA ASN A 130 11.47 5.95 -3.52
C ASN A 130 11.38 5.87 -1.99
N LEU A 131 12.53 5.88 -1.34
CA LEU A 131 12.63 5.76 0.11
C LEU A 131 11.96 6.91 0.85
N GLY A 132 12.15 8.15 0.41
CA GLY A 132 11.56 9.32 1.08
C GLY A 132 10.03 9.25 1.08
N GLU A 133 9.42 8.88 -0.05
CA GLU A 133 7.97 8.69 -0.14
C GLU A 133 7.49 7.56 0.77
N ALA A 134 8.19 6.42 0.79
CA ALA A 134 7.87 5.30 1.67
C ALA A 134 7.91 5.69 3.15
N LEU A 135 8.96 6.37 3.57
CA LEU A 135 9.13 6.76 4.97
C LEU A 135 8.07 7.79 5.42
N ARG A 136 7.65 8.70 4.53
CA ARG A 136 6.52 9.60 4.82
C ARG A 136 5.22 8.82 5.04
N ARG A 137 4.92 7.83 4.18
CA ARG A 137 3.71 6.98 4.34
C ARG A 137 3.76 6.16 5.63
N ILE A 138 4.93 5.63 5.98
CA ILE A 138 5.13 4.90 7.25
C ILE A 138 4.94 5.84 8.45
N ALA A 139 5.45 7.07 8.38
CA ALA A 139 5.25 8.08 9.41
C ALA A 139 3.76 8.40 9.65
N GLU A 140 2.95 8.34 8.60
CA GLU A 140 1.49 8.50 8.67
C GLU A 140 0.75 7.24 9.16
N GLY A 141 1.46 6.15 9.43
CA GLY A 141 0.92 4.91 9.97
C GLY A 141 0.67 3.80 8.95
N ALA A 142 1.22 3.88 7.74
CA ALA A 142 1.15 2.79 6.77
C ALA A 142 1.88 1.55 7.31
N ALA A 143 1.21 0.40 7.32
CA ALA A 143 1.72 -0.88 7.80
C ALA A 143 2.37 -1.74 6.71
N MET A 144 2.21 -1.34 5.46
CA MET A 144 2.79 -1.99 4.28
C MET A 144 3.05 -0.94 3.19
N ILE A 145 4.09 -1.15 2.43
CA ILE A 145 4.43 -0.34 1.25
C ILE A 145 4.37 -1.22 0.01
N ARG A 146 3.95 -0.67 -1.11
CA ARG A 146 4.09 -1.25 -2.43
C ARG A 146 4.77 -0.29 -3.39
N THR A 147 5.40 -0.78 -4.43
CA THR A 147 5.83 0.08 -5.53
C THR A 147 4.60 0.64 -6.24
N LYS A 148 4.69 1.84 -6.80
CA LYS A 148 3.59 2.41 -7.60
C LYS A 148 3.48 1.73 -8.96
N GLY A 149 4.60 1.57 -9.64
CA GLY A 149 4.66 0.98 -10.97
C GLY A 149 3.73 1.68 -11.96
N GLU A 150 3.24 0.94 -12.93
CA GLU A 150 2.22 1.38 -13.89
C GLU A 150 1.10 0.33 -13.94
N ALA A 151 0.18 0.42 -12.98
CA ALA A 151 -0.83 -0.59 -12.72
C ALA A 151 -1.76 -0.82 -13.92
N GLY A 152 -2.08 -2.10 -14.19
CA GLY A 152 -3.01 -2.54 -15.24
C GLY A 152 -2.44 -2.54 -16.65
N THR A 153 -1.13 -2.31 -16.85
CA THR A 153 -0.52 -2.27 -18.19
C THR A 153 0.11 -3.58 -18.63
N GLY A 154 0.44 -4.48 -17.71
CA GLY A 154 1.27 -5.65 -17.98
C GLY A 154 2.74 -5.31 -18.27
N ASN A 155 3.15 -4.03 -18.10
CA ASN A 155 4.51 -3.57 -18.29
C ASN A 155 5.19 -3.36 -16.93
N VAL A 156 6.09 -4.25 -16.57
CA VAL A 156 6.77 -4.27 -15.25
C VAL A 156 7.92 -3.26 -15.13
N VAL A 157 8.30 -2.53 -16.20
CA VAL A 157 9.50 -1.68 -16.19
C VAL A 157 9.46 -0.62 -15.10
N GLU A 158 8.31 0.00 -14.87
CA GLU A 158 8.17 1.02 -13.82
C GLU A 158 8.21 0.40 -12.41
N ALA A 159 7.59 -0.77 -12.21
CA ALA A 159 7.68 -1.50 -10.95
C ALA A 159 9.13 -1.87 -10.62
N VAL A 160 9.88 -2.36 -11.62
CA VAL A 160 11.32 -2.67 -11.48
C VAL A 160 12.12 -1.41 -11.17
N ARG A 161 11.84 -0.29 -11.84
CA ARG A 161 12.51 0.99 -11.58
C ARG A 161 12.32 1.45 -10.14
N HIS A 162 11.09 1.45 -9.64
CA HIS A 162 10.78 1.87 -8.28
C HIS A 162 11.39 0.92 -7.24
N ALA A 163 11.31 -0.39 -7.46
CA ALA A 163 11.95 -1.37 -6.58
C ALA A 163 13.48 -1.17 -6.52
N ARG A 164 14.14 -1.00 -7.67
CA ARG A 164 15.58 -0.73 -7.75
C ARG A 164 15.97 0.59 -7.10
N THR A 165 15.16 1.64 -7.26
CA THR A 165 15.38 2.93 -6.60
C THR A 165 15.32 2.77 -5.08
N MET A 166 14.29 2.10 -4.56
CA MET A 166 14.15 1.81 -3.13
C MET A 166 15.38 1.09 -2.57
N TRP A 167 15.82 0.02 -3.23
CA TRP A 167 16.97 -0.77 -2.80
C TRP A 167 18.30 0.00 -2.87
N LYS A 168 18.45 0.84 -3.90
CA LYS A 168 19.63 1.70 -4.04
C LYS A 168 19.71 2.72 -2.91
N GLU A 169 18.58 3.37 -2.59
CA GLU A 169 18.51 4.38 -1.54
C GLU A 169 18.67 3.78 -0.15
N ILE A 170 18.11 2.60 0.13
CA ILE A 170 18.35 1.87 1.38
C ILE A 170 19.84 1.57 1.57
N ARG A 171 20.51 1.05 0.52
CA ARG A 171 21.97 0.78 0.60
C ARG A 171 22.79 2.06 0.75
N TYR A 172 22.35 3.14 0.11
CA TYR A 172 23.00 4.44 0.25
C TYR A 172 22.91 4.92 1.71
N VAL A 173 21.73 4.90 2.31
CA VAL A 173 21.54 5.25 3.73
C VAL A 173 22.45 4.43 4.64
N GLN A 174 22.57 3.12 4.41
CA GLN A 174 23.47 2.26 5.19
C GLN A 174 24.96 2.64 5.06
N SER A 175 25.35 3.26 3.96
CA SER A 175 26.73 3.69 3.72
C SER A 175 27.07 5.05 4.32
N LEU A 176 26.09 5.81 4.77
CA LEU A 176 26.28 7.12 5.38
C LEU A 176 26.85 6.98 6.81
N ARG A 177 27.62 7.99 7.23
CA ARG A 177 27.98 8.14 8.63
C ARG A 177 26.82 8.72 9.43
N GLU A 178 26.79 8.50 10.73
CA GLU A 178 25.70 8.99 11.58
C GLU A 178 25.49 10.50 11.51
N ASP A 179 26.59 11.28 11.37
CA ASP A 179 26.53 12.74 11.26
C ASP A 179 25.93 13.23 9.93
N GLU A 180 25.84 12.37 8.92
CA GLU A 180 25.25 12.68 7.61
C GLU A 180 23.74 12.38 7.54
N LEU A 181 23.22 11.53 8.42
CA LEU A 181 21.84 11.07 8.37
C LEU A 181 20.80 12.19 8.49
N MET A 182 21.07 13.21 9.32
CA MET A 182 20.15 14.34 9.49
C MET A 182 20.07 15.18 8.21
N ALA A 183 21.16 15.38 7.52
CA ALA A 183 21.21 16.10 6.26
C ALA A 183 20.42 15.33 5.17
N TYR A 184 20.64 14.02 5.09
CA TYR A 184 19.91 13.17 4.15
C TYR A 184 18.41 13.10 4.44
N ALA A 185 18.01 13.00 5.71
CA ALA A 185 16.61 13.04 6.10
C ALA A 185 15.91 14.32 5.61
N LYS A 186 16.56 15.47 5.71
CA LYS A 186 16.08 16.73 5.16
C LYS A 186 16.00 16.72 3.63
N GLU A 187 17.00 16.16 2.97
CA GLU A 187 17.04 16.06 1.50
C GLU A 187 15.87 15.27 0.95
N ILE A 188 15.58 14.10 1.51
CA ILE A 188 14.48 13.24 1.06
C ILE A 188 13.12 13.59 1.67
N GLY A 189 13.06 14.58 2.57
CA GLY A 189 11.84 15.01 3.26
C GLY A 189 11.21 13.91 4.11
N ALA A 190 12.03 13.11 4.82
CA ALA A 190 11.58 12.02 5.67
C ALA A 190 11.94 12.25 7.14
N PRO A 191 11.18 11.69 8.09
CA PRO A 191 11.51 11.77 9.51
C PRO A 191 12.87 11.14 9.82
N PHE A 192 13.70 11.85 10.58
CA PHE A 192 15.04 11.41 10.94
C PHE A 192 15.06 10.02 11.60
N GLU A 193 14.13 9.77 12.52
CA GLU A 193 14.05 8.50 13.24
C GLU A 193 13.84 7.29 12.31
N LEU A 194 13.07 7.48 11.23
CA LEU A 194 12.85 6.44 10.24
C LEU A 194 14.06 6.26 9.32
N VAL A 195 14.75 7.33 8.97
CA VAL A 195 16.02 7.27 8.21
C VAL A 195 17.08 6.55 9.03
N LYS A 196 17.21 6.89 10.32
CA LYS A 196 18.12 6.20 11.23
C LYS A 196 17.76 4.72 11.38
N TRP A 197 16.48 4.41 11.49
CA TRP A 197 16.04 3.01 11.55
C TRP A 197 16.45 2.22 10.30
N VAL A 198 16.28 2.79 9.10
CA VAL A 198 16.73 2.16 7.84
C VAL A 198 18.24 2.00 7.79
N HIS A 199 18.99 3.00 8.26
CA HIS A 199 20.44 2.91 8.37
C HIS A 199 20.89 1.70 9.22
N ASP A 200 20.26 1.54 10.39
CA ASP A 200 20.65 0.52 11.36
C ASP A 200 20.23 -0.90 10.93
N HIS A 201 19.13 -1.03 10.14
CA HIS A 201 18.53 -2.32 9.82
C HIS A 201 18.64 -2.74 8.34
N GLY A 202 18.96 -1.83 7.43
CA GLY A 202 19.12 -2.13 5.99
C GLY A 202 17.84 -2.53 5.27
N ARG A 203 16.69 -2.14 5.78
CA ARG A 203 15.39 -2.42 5.19
C ARG A 203 14.35 -1.39 5.63
N LEU A 204 13.16 -1.41 5.04
CA LEU A 204 12.02 -0.66 5.58
C LEU A 204 11.53 -1.28 6.90
N PRO A 205 10.96 -0.47 7.81
CA PRO A 205 10.34 -0.99 9.05
C PRO A 205 9.05 -1.79 8.79
N VAL A 206 8.54 -1.80 7.56
CA VAL A 206 7.36 -2.54 7.14
C VAL A 206 7.65 -3.35 5.87
N VAL A 207 6.77 -4.31 5.56
CA VAL A 207 6.86 -5.11 4.33
C VAL A 207 6.69 -4.22 3.10
N ASN A 208 7.46 -4.51 2.04
CA ASN A 208 7.37 -3.85 0.75
C ASN A 208 7.11 -4.87 -0.35
N PHE A 209 6.06 -4.64 -1.14
CA PHE A 209 5.67 -5.46 -2.28
C PHE A 209 5.99 -4.74 -3.60
N ALA A 210 6.40 -5.50 -4.61
CA ALA A 210 6.42 -5.01 -5.98
C ALA A 210 4.98 -4.99 -6.53
N ALA A 211 4.56 -3.87 -7.10
CA ALA A 211 3.24 -3.71 -7.70
C ALA A 211 3.30 -2.78 -8.91
N GLY A 212 2.28 -2.85 -9.75
CA GLY A 212 2.12 -2.01 -10.93
C GLY A 212 2.74 -2.61 -12.20
N GLY A 213 1.90 -3.23 -13.03
CA GLY A 213 2.28 -3.86 -14.29
C GLY A 213 2.70 -5.33 -14.16
N ILE A 214 2.47 -5.93 -13.00
CA ILE A 214 2.74 -7.35 -12.70
C ILE A 214 1.47 -8.14 -12.92
#